data_28c5144f4f7f1eec8eb2986ce2292ddc
#
_entry.id   28c5144f4f7f1eec8eb2986ce2292ddc
#
_cell.length_a   1.000
_cell.length_b   1.000
_cell.length_c   1.000
_cell.angle_alpha   90.00
_cell.angle_beta   90.00
_cell.angle_gamma   90.00
#
_symmetry.space_group_name_H-M   'P 1'
#
loop_
_entity.id
_entity.type
_entity.pdbx_description
1 polymer ?
#
loop_
_entity_poly.entity_id
_entity_poly.type
_entity_poly.pdbx_seq_one_letter_code
_entity_poly.pdbx_strand_id
1 'polypeptide(L)' 'MSQPALVGVVHAEVGGSAIFQLDSQSLSAAPGENIGNSGWSVLSISSKGAVIERNGERQSLSIGGAF' A
#
# COMPACT_ATOMS: atom_id res chain seq x y z
N MET A 1 -1.99 -9.22 14.92
CA MET A 1 -1.07 -8.92 13.82
C MET A 1 -1.52 -7.63 13.15
N SER A 2 -0.63 -6.70 12.99
CA SER A 2 -0.98 -5.40 12.43
C SER A 2 -1.11 -5.46 10.92
N GLN A 3 -2.03 -4.70 10.38
CA GLN A 3 -2.21 -4.56 8.95
C GLN A 3 -1.83 -3.14 8.53
N PRO A 4 -1.21 -2.97 7.36
CA PRO A 4 -0.85 -1.63 6.93
C PRO A 4 -2.08 -0.79 6.63
N ALA A 5 -2.01 0.48 7.00
CA ALA A 5 -3.03 1.44 6.65
C ALA A 5 -2.47 2.36 5.57
N LEU A 6 -3.26 2.63 4.56
CA LEU A 6 -2.84 3.53 3.49
C LEU A 6 -3.06 4.97 3.95
N VAL A 7 -1.98 5.72 4.06
CA VAL A 7 -2.05 7.10 4.54
C VAL A 7 -1.82 8.12 3.44
N GLY A 8 -1.26 7.72 2.31
CA GLY A 8 -1.05 8.64 1.22
C GLY A 8 -0.61 7.94 -0.05
N VAL A 9 -0.68 8.65 -1.15
CA VAL A 9 -0.25 8.16 -2.46
C VAL A 9 0.54 9.25 -3.14
N VAL A 10 1.70 8.90 -3.68
CA VAL A 10 2.43 9.77 -4.58
C VAL A 10 2.21 9.25 -5.99
N HIS A 11 1.36 9.92 -6.74
CA HIS A 11 1.01 9.51 -8.10
C HIS A 11 1.85 10.27 -9.10
N ALA A 12 2.53 9.57 -9.98
CA ALA A 12 3.39 10.16 -10.99
C ALA A 12 3.14 9.48 -12.33
N GLU A 13 3.50 10.16 -13.42
CA GLU A 13 3.33 9.60 -14.76
C GLU A 13 4.15 8.32 -14.93
N VAL A 14 5.35 8.32 -14.35
CA VAL A 14 6.22 7.14 -14.35
C VAL A 14 6.52 6.80 -12.90
N GLY A 15 6.11 5.62 -12.49
CA GLY A 15 6.31 5.18 -11.13
C GLY A 15 5.23 5.70 -10.21
N GLY A 16 5.62 6.09 -9.02
CA GLY A 16 4.70 6.45 -7.96
C GLY A 16 4.89 5.52 -6.79
N SER A 17 4.32 5.88 -5.67
CA SER A 17 4.41 5.03 -4.49
C SER A 17 3.22 5.27 -3.58
N ALA A 18 2.92 4.26 -2.77
CA ALA A 18 1.91 4.38 -1.73
C ALA A 18 2.63 4.44 -0.38
N ILE A 19 2.11 5.26 0.51
CA ILE A 19 2.67 5.41 1.84
C ILE A 19 1.74 4.72 2.82
N PHE A 20 2.29 3.78 3.56
CA PHE A 20 1.54 2.98 4.51
C PHE A 20 2.06 3.21 5.91
N GLN A 21 1.19 3.07 6.88
CA GLN A 21 1.57 3.04 8.27
C GLN A 21 1.35 1.65 8.82
N LEU A 22 2.41 1.06 9.36
CA LEU A 22 2.37 -0.26 9.96
C LEU A 22 2.94 -0.12 11.37
N ASP A 23 2.09 -0.36 12.36
CA ASP A 23 2.42 -0.11 13.76
C ASP A 23 2.75 1.37 13.94
N SER A 24 3.94 1.70 14.37
CA SER A 24 4.36 3.09 14.55
C SER A 24 5.34 3.54 13.45
N GLN A 25 5.42 2.80 12.35
CA GLN A 25 6.36 3.11 11.27
C GLN A 25 5.62 3.49 10.01
N SER A 26 6.20 4.43 9.28
CA SER A 26 5.72 4.79 7.95
C SER A 26 6.59 4.09 6.91
N LEU A 27 5.93 3.46 5.96
CA LEU A 27 6.61 2.70 4.91
C LEU A 27 6.09 3.17 3.56
N SER A 28 6.97 3.19 2.57
CA SER A 28 6.53 3.47 1.21
C SER A 28 6.84 2.28 0.32
N ALA A 29 5.98 2.03 -0.65
CA ALA A 29 6.17 0.93 -1.57
C ALA A 29 5.63 1.32 -2.95
N ALA A 30 6.37 0.99 -3.98
CA ALA A 30 5.96 1.15 -5.36
C ALA A 30 5.26 -0.12 -5.84
N PRO A 31 4.52 -0.06 -6.97
CA PRO A 31 3.93 -1.28 -7.51
C PRO A 31 4.98 -2.38 -7.70
N GLY A 32 4.66 -3.56 -7.23
CA GLY A 32 5.57 -4.71 -7.25
C GLY A 32 6.42 -4.85 -6.02
N GLU A 33 6.40 -3.90 -5.11
CA GLU A 33 7.20 -3.96 -3.89
C GLU A 33 6.38 -4.45 -2.70
N ASN A 34 7.09 -5.03 -1.73
CA ASN A 34 6.46 -5.49 -0.51
C ASN A 34 6.27 -4.33 0.47
N ILE A 35 5.23 -4.43 1.29
CA ILE A 35 4.97 -3.46 2.34
C ILE A 35 5.62 -4.01 3.61
N GLY A 36 6.89 -3.63 3.82
CA GLY A 36 7.65 -4.09 4.98
C GLY A 36 7.60 -5.60 5.12
N ASN A 37 7.35 -6.08 6.33
CA ASN A 37 7.25 -7.49 6.65
C ASN A 37 5.81 -7.96 6.83
N SER A 38 4.85 -7.21 6.30
CA SER A 38 3.44 -7.52 6.50
C SER A 38 2.95 -8.70 5.70
N GLY A 39 3.71 -9.10 4.68
CA GLY A 39 3.28 -10.13 3.75
C GLY A 39 2.44 -9.60 2.59
N TRP A 40 2.10 -8.34 2.63
CA TRP A 40 1.37 -7.69 1.54
C TRP A 40 2.34 -7.04 0.57
N SER A 41 1.94 -6.99 -0.69
CA SER A 41 2.67 -6.28 -1.72
C SER A 41 1.72 -5.39 -2.50
N VAL A 42 2.28 -4.34 -3.10
CA VAL A 42 1.48 -3.38 -3.87
C VAL A 42 1.33 -3.90 -5.28
N LEU A 43 0.08 -4.00 -5.75
CA LEU A 43 -0.20 -4.36 -7.14
C LEU A 43 -0.28 -3.12 -8.02
N SER A 44 -1.04 -2.13 -7.58
CA SER A 44 -1.22 -0.94 -8.38
C SER A 44 -1.54 0.24 -7.47
N ILE A 45 -1.32 1.43 -8.00
CA ILE A 45 -1.54 2.69 -7.29
C ILE A 45 -2.38 3.58 -8.19
N SER A 46 -3.36 4.24 -7.60
CA SER A 46 -4.17 5.24 -8.28
C SER A 46 -4.20 6.51 -7.45
N SER A 47 -4.76 7.57 -8.02
CA SER A 47 -4.87 8.83 -7.31
C SER A 47 -5.76 8.76 -6.07
N LYS A 48 -6.58 7.73 -5.97
CA LYS A 48 -7.52 7.57 -4.85
C LYS A 48 -7.09 6.51 -3.85
N GLY A 49 -6.11 5.70 -4.18
CA GLY A 49 -5.70 4.65 -3.28
C GLY A 49 -4.79 3.64 -3.95
N ALA A 50 -4.77 2.45 -3.42
CA ALA A 50 -3.89 1.39 -3.92
C ALA A 50 -4.57 0.05 -3.80
N VAL A 51 -4.13 -0.89 -4.63
CA VAL A 51 -4.54 -2.29 -4.54
C VAL A 51 -3.34 -3.09 -4.05
N ILE A 52 -3.54 -3.87 -3.02
CA ILE A 52 -2.49 -4.71 -2.46
C ILE A 52 -2.90 -6.18 -2.52
N GLU A 53 -1.93 -7.06 -2.41
CA GLU A 53 -2.14 -8.49 -2.55
C GLU A 53 -1.33 -9.26 -1.52
N ARG A 54 -1.94 -10.35 -1.04
CA ARG A 54 -1.26 -11.31 -0.19
C ARG A 54 -1.81 -12.69 -0.48
N ASN A 55 -0.95 -13.62 -0.89
CA ASN A 55 -1.32 -15.02 -1.16
C ASN A 55 -2.52 -15.15 -2.10
N GLY A 56 -2.57 -14.31 -3.12
CA GLY A 56 -3.65 -14.34 -4.09
C GLY A 56 -4.88 -13.55 -3.71
N GLU A 57 -4.93 -13.01 -2.49
CA GLU A 57 -6.02 -12.15 -2.07
C GLU A 57 -5.69 -10.70 -2.40
N ARG A 58 -6.66 -9.99 -2.93
CA ARG A 58 -6.50 -8.58 -3.30
C ARG A 58 -7.38 -7.72 -2.43
N GLN A 59 -6.83 -6.60 -2.00
CA GLN A 59 -7.55 -5.61 -1.23
C GLN A 59 -7.38 -4.25 -1.87
N SER A 60 -8.48 -3.54 -2.01
CA SER A 60 -8.49 -2.18 -2.52
C SER A 60 -8.56 -1.24 -1.34
N LEU A 61 -7.58 -0.35 -1.24
CA LEU A 61 -7.51 0.59 -0.11
C LEU A 61 -7.72 2.00 -0.59
N SER A 62 -8.53 2.75 0.15
CA SER A 62 -8.65 4.19 -0.04
C SER A 62 -7.70 4.91 0.91
N ILE A 63 -7.31 6.13 0.55
CA ILE A 63 -6.46 6.93 1.43
C ILE A 63 -7.19 7.16 2.74
N GLY A 64 -6.51 6.87 3.85
CA GLY A 64 -7.10 6.94 5.18
C GLY A 64 -7.80 5.67 5.62
N GLY A 65 -7.95 4.70 4.72
CA GLY A 65 -8.58 3.44 5.05
C GLY A 65 -7.61 2.41 5.60
N ALA A 66 -8.13 1.52 6.40
CA ALA A 66 -7.38 0.37 6.90
C ALA A 66 -8.21 -0.89 6.62
N PHE A 67 -7.51 -2.01 6.65
CA PHE A 67 -8.19 -3.28 6.37
C PHE A 67 -7.82 -4.33 7.37
#